data_6db63286b06e21e8d50f0c4ca66bec1c
#
_entry.id   6db63286b06e21e8d50f0c4ca66bec1c
#
_cell.length_a   1.000
_cell.length_b   1.000
_cell.length_c   1.000
_cell.angle_alpha   90.00
_cell.angle_beta   90.00
_cell.angle_gamma   90.00
#
_symmetry.space_group_name_H-M   'P 1'
#
loop_
_entity.id
_entity.type
_entity.pdbx_description
1 polymer ?
#
loop_
_entity_poly.entity_id
_entity_poly.type
_entity_poly.pdbx_seq_one_letter_code
_entity_poly.pdbx_strand_id
1 'polypeptide(L)' 'MRFLVIGLGNFGRTLAEELTDNGHDVIGVDSLEHRVEEVKDRISVAYSGCIKSFENQ' A
#
# COMPACT_ATOMS: atom_id res chain seq x y z
N MET A 1 14.74 2.47 2.20
CA MET A 1 14.41 2.07 0.85
C MET A 1 12.91 2.25 0.63
N ARG A 2 12.50 2.45 -0.61
CA ARG A 2 11.10 2.73 -0.93
C ARG A 2 10.49 1.56 -1.70
N PHE A 3 9.31 1.13 -1.29
CA PHE A 3 8.64 -0.02 -1.90
C PHE A 3 7.23 0.36 -2.36
N LEU A 4 6.80 -0.25 -3.44
CA LEU A 4 5.43 -0.13 -3.93
C LEU A 4 4.76 -1.51 -3.81
N VAL A 5 3.68 -1.58 -3.04
CA VAL A 5 2.94 -2.82 -2.86
C VAL A 5 1.59 -2.69 -3.57
N ILE A 6 1.38 -3.50 -4.58
CA ILE A 6 0.13 -3.50 -5.35
C ILE A 6 -0.73 -4.66 -4.87
N GLY A 7 -1.89 -4.35 -4.34
CA GLY A 7 -2.78 -5.34 -3.75
C GLY A 7 -2.55 -5.45 -2.25
N LEU A 8 -3.54 -4.99 -1.48
CA LEU A 8 -3.45 -4.94 -0.02
C LEU A 8 -4.35 -6.00 0.63
N GLY A 9 -4.39 -7.19 0.02
CA GLY A 9 -5.01 -8.34 0.64
C GLY A 9 -4.16 -8.84 1.80
N ASN A 10 -4.45 -10.05 2.30
CA ASN A 10 -3.75 -10.56 3.48
C ASN A 10 -2.23 -10.54 3.32
N PHE A 11 -1.74 -11.01 2.18
CA PHE A 11 -0.30 -11.06 1.95
C PHE A 11 0.30 -9.66 1.77
N GLY A 12 -0.31 -8.86 0.88
CA GLY A 12 0.21 -7.53 0.59
C GLY A 12 0.20 -6.63 1.80
N ARG A 13 -0.86 -6.68 2.60
CA ARG A 13 -0.95 -5.90 3.83
C ARG A 13 0.13 -6.30 4.82
N THR A 14 0.31 -7.60 5.03
CA THR A 14 1.33 -8.09 5.95
C THR A 14 2.72 -7.66 5.50
N LEU A 15 2.99 -7.79 4.20
CA LEU A 15 4.28 -7.38 3.66
C LEU A 15 4.51 -5.89 3.83
N ALA A 16 3.49 -5.08 3.54
CA ALA A 16 3.61 -3.64 3.68
C ALA A 16 3.88 -3.22 5.12
N GLU A 17 3.21 -3.84 6.07
CA GLU A 17 3.41 -3.56 7.49
C GLU A 17 4.82 -3.97 7.94
N GLU A 18 5.28 -5.14 7.49
CA GLU A 18 6.63 -5.61 7.80
C GLU A 18 7.70 -4.65 7.29
N LEU A 19 7.56 -4.22 6.04
CA LEU A 19 8.53 -3.29 5.47
C LEU A 19 8.54 -1.96 6.21
N THR A 20 7.37 -1.48 6.59
CA THR A 20 7.27 -0.23 7.35
C THR A 20 7.92 -0.37 8.72
N ASP A 21 7.69 -1.50 9.38
CA ASP A 21 8.28 -1.75 10.70
C ASP A 21 9.80 -1.84 10.63
N ASN A 22 10.34 -2.20 9.49
CA ASN A 22 11.78 -2.26 9.28
C ASN A 22 12.38 -0.93 8.83
N GLY A 23 11.60 0.13 8.86
CA GLY A 23 12.09 1.46 8.57
C GLY A 23 12.09 1.87 7.12
N HIS A 24 11.38 1.13 6.27
CA HIS A 24 11.26 1.47 4.84
C HIS A 24 10.02 2.32 4.58
N ASP A 25 10.08 3.10 3.52
CA ASP A 25 8.90 3.83 3.03
C ASP A 25 8.10 2.91 2.14
N VAL A 26 6.81 2.78 2.41
CA VAL A 26 5.94 1.87 1.67
C VAL A 26 4.77 2.64 1.08
N ILE A 27 4.53 2.45 -0.20
CA ILE A 27 3.36 2.97 -0.89
C ILE A 27 2.48 1.78 -1.22
N GLY A 28 1.27 1.75 -0.66
CA GLY A 28 0.33 0.65 -0.88
C GLY A 28 -0.80 1.10 -1.80
N VAL A 29 -1.17 0.26 -2.76
CA VAL A 29 -2.23 0.55 -3.73
C VAL A 29 -3.19 -0.64 -3.80
N ASP A 30 -4.49 -0.37 -3.76
CA ASP A 30 -5.51 -1.39 -3.94
C ASP A 30 -6.74 -0.76 -4.58
N SER A 31 -7.45 -1.54 -5.38
CA SER A 31 -8.68 -1.08 -6.01
C SER A 31 -9.84 -1.02 -5.03
N LEU A 32 -9.75 -1.74 -3.92
CA LEU A 32 -10.80 -1.78 -2.90
C LEU A 32 -10.48 -0.79 -1.79
N GLU A 33 -11.31 0.21 -1.64
CA GLU A 33 -11.09 1.28 -0.70
C GLU A 33 -10.99 0.79 0.74
N HIS A 34 -11.78 -0.21 1.12
CA HIS A 34 -11.74 -0.71 2.50
C HIS A 34 -10.39 -1.32 2.86
N ARG A 35 -9.66 -1.88 1.88
CA ARG A 35 -8.33 -2.42 2.13
C ARG A 35 -7.32 -1.31 2.35
N VAL A 36 -7.46 -0.21 1.62
CA VAL A 36 -6.63 0.97 1.83
C VAL A 36 -6.86 1.53 3.22
N GLU A 37 -8.12 1.63 3.63
CA GLU A 37 -8.47 2.14 4.95
C GLU A 37 -7.87 1.31 6.09
N GLU A 38 -7.74 0.00 5.89
CA GLU A 38 -7.18 -0.88 6.90
C GLU A 38 -5.70 -0.65 7.17
N VAL A 39 -4.96 -0.15 6.16
CA VAL A 39 -3.51 -0.03 6.28
C VAL A 39 -3.00 1.41 6.26
N LYS A 40 -3.84 2.37 5.96
CA LYS A 40 -3.36 3.75 5.74
C LYS A 40 -2.64 4.35 6.94
N ASP A 41 -2.98 3.89 8.15
CA ASP A 41 -2.32 4.39 9.36
C ASP A 41 -1.07 3.58 9.73
N ARG A 42 -0.79 2.52 9.00
CA ARG A 42 0.31 1.62 9.31
C ARG A 42 1.45 1.68 8.32
N ILE A 43 1.23 2.30 7.17
CA ILE A 43 2.28 2.44 6.15
C ILE A 43 2.42 3.90 5.79
N SER A 44 3.46 4.22 5.01
CA SER A 44 3.78 5.62 4.70
C SER A 44 2.68 6.29 3.89
N VAL A 45 2.24 5.65 2.81
CA VAL A 45 1.22 6.19 1.92
C VAL A 45 0.35 5.06 1.42
N ALA A 46 -0.96 5.29 1.32
CA ALA A 46 -1.89 4.31 0.77
C ALA A 46 -2.86 5.00 -0.18
N TYR A 47 -3.06 4.41 -1.36
CA TYR A 47 -3.97 4.93 -2.38
C TYR A 47 -5.02 3.88 -2.75
N SER A 48 -6.24 4.33 -3.00
CA SER A 48 -7.26 3.49 -3.62
C SER A 48 -7.28 3.80 -5.11
N GLY A 49 -7.52 2.76 -5.92
CA GLY A 49 -7.54 2.87 -7.36
C GLY A 49 -6.73 1.78 -8.01
N CYS A 50 -6.54 1.87 -9.31
CA CYS A 50 -5.72 0.90 -10.01
C CYS A 50 -4.42 1.54 -10.47
N ILE A 51 -3.43 0.70 -10.80
CA ILE A 51 -2.13 1.18 -11.24
C ILE A 51 -2.23 2.06 -12.48
N LYS A 52 -3.23 1.80 -13.31
CA LYS A 52 -3.43 2.57 -14.53
C LYS A 52 -3.80 4.02 -14.21
N SER A 53 -4.66 4.24 -13.21
CA SER A 53 -5.00 5.58 -12.77
C SER A 53 -3.77 6.28 -12.19
N PHE A 54 -2.95 5.54 -11.50
CA PHE A 54 -1.72 6.05 -10.93
C PHE A 54 -0.77 6.54 -12.01
N GLU A 55 -0.66 5.80 -13.11
CA GLU A 55 0.22 6.15 -14.21
C GLU A 55 -0.22 7.41 -14.94
N ASN A 56 -1.49 7.74 -14.90
CA ASN A 56 -2.03 8.90 -15.60
C ASN A 56 -1.85 10.21 -14.81
N GLN A 57 -1.23 10.12 -13.68
CA GLN A 57 -0.89 11.30 -12.91
C GLN A 57 0.31 12.04 -13.56
#